data_73a00f4faf80e37f7e89952cec279e92
#
_entry.id   73a00f4faf80e37f7e89952cec279e92
#
_cell.length_a   1.000
_cell.length_b   1.000
_cell.length_c   1.000
_cell.angle_alpha   90.00
_cell.angle_beta   90.00
_cell.angle_gamma   90.00
#
_symmetry.space_group_name_H-M   'P 1'
#
loop_
_entity.id
_entity.type
_entity.pdbx_description
1 polymer ?
#
loop_
_entity_poly.entity_id
_entity_poly.type
_entity_poly.pdbx_seq_one_letter_code
_entity_poly.pdbx_strand_id
1 'polypeptide(L)'
;MASGAVTPDFQVPIQVYDSQGGLHTLTMSFLKAGPNQWYTEVHMPAGDVVPGGGTLVDGQLATGVLTFTPFGQLDAANSTLPLSLQIGRKRHGRRPGMGEHDGPRRADDPLDMGGPGAPGGLTNYDSPSALGTSQVDGTPFGSLASVDVDDDGYVTAIFTNGLTRRIYQVPLATFGNVDGLIPEHGGVYRLGPGAGALSMRGAGVGGAGTIAARALEASTVDLAEEFSNLIMTQRAYSASSKIITTADEMLDELIRLKR
;
A
#
# COMPACT_ATOMS: atom_id res chain seq x y z
N MET A 1 -10.26 8.32 38.78
CA MET A 1 -11.08 7.25 38.14
C MET A 1 -10.18 6.12 37.65
N ALA A 2 -9.12 6.36 36.90
CA ALA A 2 -8.18 5.31 36.45
C ALA A 2 -7.55 4.48 37.60
N SER A 3 -7.29 5.09 38.74
CA SER A 3 -6.77 4.41 39.94
C SER A 3 -7.81 3.53 40.66
N GLY A 4 -9.07 3.54 40.23
CA GLY A 4 -10.19 2.86 40.93
C GLY A 4 -10.65 3.52 42.24
N ALA A 5 -10.01 4.62 42.66
CA ALA A 5 -10.37 5.30 43.92
C ALA A 5 -11.70 6.08 43.85
N VAL A 6 -12.16 6.41 42.66
CA VAL A 6 -13.40 7.16 42.42
C VAL A 6 -14.20 6.42 41.35
N THR A 7 -15.47 6.11 41.66
CA THR A 7 -16.39 5.47 40.70
C THR A 7 -16.95 6.54 39.76
N PRO A 8 -16.78 6.44 38.45
CA PRO A 8 -17.38 7.35 37.49
C PRO A 8 -18.90 7.10 37.34
N ASP A 9 -19.63 8.17 36.99
CA ASP A 9 -21.05 8.05 36.69
C ASP A 9 -21.31 7.41 35.31
N PHE A 10 -20.35 7.60 34.38
CA PHE A 10 -20.43 7.06 33.03
C PHE A 10 -19.04 6.75 32.48
N GLN A 11 -18.91 5.65 31.74
CA GLN A 11 -17.69 5.25 31.06
C GLN A 11 -17.97 4.84 29.63
N VAL A 12 -17.04 5.23 28.74
CA VAL A 12 -17.08 4.87 27.32
C VAL A 12 -15.77 4.19 26.93
N PRO A 13 -15.78 2.90 26.66
CA PRO A 13 -14.63 2.23 26.05
C PRO A 13 -14.60 2.49 24.54
N ILE A 14 -13.46 2.93 24.03
CA ILE A 14 -13.22 3.18 22.60
C ILE A 14 -12.05 2.30 22.17
N GLN A 15 -12.22 1.53 21.13
CA GLN A 15 -11.14 0.75 20.54
C GLN A 15 -10.31 1.63 19.61
N VAL A 16 -8.99 1.63 19.78
CA VAL A 16 -8.05 2.36 18.94
C VAL A 16 -6.95 1.42 18.45
N TYR A 17 -6.47 1.63 17.24
CA TYR A 17 -5.37 0.85 16.70
C TYR A 17 -4.09 1.66 16.76
N ASP A 18 -3.03 1.02 17.15
CA ASP A 18 -1.71 1.62 17.15
C ASP A 18 -1.07 1.63 15.74
N SER A 19 0.06 2.31 15.58
CA SER A 19 0.79 2.36 14.30
C SER A 19 1.32 1.00 13.81
N GLN A 20 1.23 -0.05 14.62
CA GLN A 20 1.55 -1.43 14.26
C GLN A 20 0.29 -2.29 14.05
N GLY A 21 -0.90 -1.67 14.16
CA GLY A 21 -2.18 -2.35 14.05
C GLY A 21 -2.58 -3.15 15.28
N GLY A 22 -1.90 -2.93 16.42
CA GLY A 22 -2.30 -3.49 17.71
C GLY A 22 -3.55 -2.81 18.24
N LEU A 23 -4.50 -3.60 18.73
CA LEU A 23 -5.75 -3.11 19.33
C LEU A 23 -5.53 -2.70 20.77
N HIS A 24 -5.93 -1.48 21.12
CA HIS A 24 -5.93 -0.95 22.47
C HIS A 24 -7.32 -0.43 22.83
N THR A 25 -7.66 -0.49 24.11
CA THR A 25 -8.92 0.06 24.62
C THR A 25 -8.64 1.36 25.38
N LEU A 26 -9.10 2.46 24.82
CA LEU A 26 -9.14 3.77 25.47
C LEU A 26 -10.44 3.86 26.25
N THR A 27 -10.39 4.24 27.52
CA THR A 27 -11.59 4.47 28.32
C THR A 27 -11.69 5.93 28.69
N MET A 28 -12.84 6.52 28.37
CA MET A 28 -13.22 7.85 28.86
C MET A 28 -14.17 7.68 30.04
N SER A 29 -13.79 8.23 31.17
CA SER A 29 -14.59 8.20 32.41
C SER A 29 -15.09 9.58 32.74
N PHE A 30 -16.35 9.68 33.10
CA PHE A 30 -17.04 10.93 33.39
C PHE A 30 -17.63 10.89 34.82
N LEU A 31 -17.42 11.97 35.55
CA LEU A 31 -18.00 12.19 36.90
C LEU A 31 -18.66 13.55 36.93
N LYS A 32 -19.92 13.62 37.28
CA LYS A 32 -20.68 14.87 37.34
C LYS A 32 -20.13 15.77 38.46
N ALA A 33 -19.63 16.95 38.08
CA ALA A 33 -19.09 17.94 39.00
C ALA A 33 -20.12 18.98 39.46
N GLY A 34 -21.12 19.23 38.63
CA GLY A 34 -22.15 20.20 38.83
C GLY A 34 -23.06 20.38 37.64
N PRO A 35 -23.95 21.39 37.64
CA PRO A 35 -24.74 21.72 36.47
C PRO A 35 -23.85 22.03 35.28
N ASN A 36 -24.00 21.30 34.18
CA ASN A 36 -23.26 21.48 32.95
C ASN A 36 -21.73 21.31 33.05
N GLN A 37 -21.24 20.65 34.11
CA GLN A 37 -19.80 20.40 34.31
C GLN A 37 -19.55 18.93 34.66
N TRP A 38 -18.54 18.35 34.00
CA TRP A 38 -18.13 16.97 34.19
C TRP A 38 -16.60 16.87 34.33
N TYR A 39 -16.14 16.26 35.41
CA TYR A 39 -14.76 15.80 35.49
C TYR A 39 -14.58 14.63 34.51
N THR A 40 -13.60 14.73 33.67
CA THR A 40 -13.36 13.71 32.66
C THR A 40 -11.92 13.24 32.73
N GLU A 41 -11.74 11.97 32.63
CA GLU A 41 -10.45 11.30 32.59
C GLU A 41 -10.40 10.33 31.41
N VAL A 42 -9.32 10.43 30.64
CA VAL A 42 -9.04 9.53 29.53
C VAL A 42 -7.86 8.65 29.93
N HIS A 43 -8.08 7.34 29.93
CA HIS A 43 -7.07 6.38 30.36
C HIS A 43 -7.06 5.12 29.49
N MET A 44 -5.92 4.43 29.53
CA MET A 44 -5.71 3.10 28.96
C MET A 44 -5.20 2.16 30.07
N PRO A 45 -5.20 0.82 29.84
CA PRO A 45 -4.59 -0.09 30.79
C PRO A 45 -3.15 0.31 31.12
N ALA A 46 -2.79 0.23 32.41
CA ALA A 46 -1.45 0.53 32.89
C ALA A 46 -0.44 -0.38 32.16
N GLY A 47 0.61 0.22 31.60
CA GLY A 47 1.60 -0.52 30.83
C GLY A 47 1.53 -0.32 29.31
N ASP A 48 0.40 0.10 28.77
CA ASP A 48 0.25 0.38 27.32
C ASP A 48 0.76 1.79 26.95
N VAL A 49 0.84 2.68 27.91
CA VAL A 49 1.19 4.10 27.70
C VAL A 49 2.41 4.50 28.54
N VAL A 50 3.29 5.31 27.96
CA VAL A 50 4.28 6.07 28.73
C VAL A 50 3.60 7.35 29.19
N PRO A 51 3.55 7.66 30.49
CA PRO A 51 3.06 8.95 30.95
C PRO A 51 3.85 10.06 30.25
N GLY A 52 3.16 10.90 29.51
CA GLY A 52 3.75 12.11 28.93
C GLY A 52 4.11 13.05 30.09
N GLY A 53 5.40 13.25 30.34
CA GLY A 53 6.02 13.98 31.44
C GLY A 53 5.12 14.97 32.17
N GLY A 54 4.49 14.54 33.25
CA GLY A 54 3.59 15.33 34.10
C GLY A 54 3.14 14.53 35.33
N THR A 55 2.19 15.07 36.07
CA THR A 55 1.60 14.48 37.30
C THR A 55 0.58 13.36 37.02
N LEU A 56 0.50 12.85 35.79
CA LEU A 56 -0.44 11.81 35.42
C LEU A 56 -0.01 10.46 35.98
N VAL A 57 -0.95 9.70 36.50
CA VAL A 57 -0.74 8.32 36.99
C VAL A 57 -0.55 7.37 35.80
N ASP A 58 0.07 6.22 36.05
CA ASP A 58 0.27 5.23 35.01
C ASP A 58 -1.08 4.82 34.36
N GLY A 59 -1.11 4.91 33.05
CA GLY A 59 -2.32 4.67 32.25
C GLY A 59 -3.20 5.90 31.96
N GLN A 60 -3.02 7.01 32.67
CA GLN A 60 -3.71 8.25 32.36
C GLN A 60 -3.12 8.94 31.12
N LEU A 61 -3.97 9.37 30.21
CA LEU A 61 -3.61 10.15 29.02
C LEU A 61 -3.92 11.61 29.22
N ALA A 62 -5.10 11.91 29.76
CA ALA A 62 -5.55 13.26 30.04
C ALA A 62 -6.60 13.27 31.15
N THR A 63 -6.61 14.39 31.88
CA THR A 63 -7.67 14.72 32.85
C THR A 63 -8.08 16.16 32.67
N GLY A 64 -9.34 16.46 32.93
CA GLY A 64 -9.84 17.83 32.84
C GLY A 64 -11.32 17.93 33.15
N VAL A 65 -11.84 19.11 32.97
CA VAL A 65 -13.26 19.43 33.10
C VAL A 65 -13.84 19.68 31.72
N LEU A 66 -14.95 19.04 31.41
CA LEU A 66 -15.80 19.39 30.29
C LEU A 66 -16.94 20.28 30.77
N THR A 67 -17.12 21.39 30.12
CA THR A 67 -18.19 22.34 30.39
C THR A 67 -19.14 22.37 29.21
N PHE A 68 -20.43 22.48 29.52
CA PHE A 68 -21.48 22.54 28.51
C PHE A 68 -22.25 23.85 28.62
N THR A 69 -22.74 24.34 27.50
CA THR A 69 -23.64 25.50 27.46
C THR A 69 -25.00 25.13 28.08
N PRO A 70 -25.83 26.13 28.44
CA PRO A 70 -27.20 25.87 28.90
C PRO A 70 -28.08 25.12 27.88
N PHE A 71 -27.64 25.08 26.62
CA PHE A 71 -28.33 24.33 25.55
C PHE A 71 -27.78 22.89 25.37
N GLY A 72 -26.91 22.45 26.27
CA GLY A 72 -26.33 21.10 26.24
C GLY A 72 -25.21 20.89 25.24
N GLN A 73 -24.70 21.93 24.60
CA GLN A 73 -23.59 21.87 23.66
C GLN A 73 -22.24 21.95 24.40
N LEU A 74 -21.22 21.28 23.90
CA LEU A 74 -19.86 21.36 24.44
C LEU A 74 -19.31 22.79 24.33
N ASP A 75 -18.88 23.36 25.45
CA ASP A 75 -18.19 24.65 25.51
C ASP A 75 -16.66 24.40 25.52
N ALA A 76 -16.08 24.44 24.36
CA ALA A 76 -14.65 24.16 24.19
C ALA A 76 -13.78 25.25 24.87
N ALA A 77 -14.23 26.49 24.96
CA ALA A 77 -13.49 27.61 25.53
C ALA A 77 -13.34 27.48 27.05
N ASN A 78 -14.35 26.94 27.72
CA ASN A 78 -14.37 26.76 29.16
C ASN A 78 -14.06 25.34 29.61
N SER A 79 -13.76 24.43 28.67
CA SER A 79 -13.31 23.06 28.94
C SER A 79 -11.80 23.03 29.09
N THR A 80 -11.31 22.30 30.09
CA THR A 80 -9.86 22.14 30.35
C THR A 80 -9.30 20.80 29.85
N LEU A 81 -10.18 19.85 29.47
CA LEU A 81 -9.74 18.62 28.84
C LEU A 81 -9.23 18.93 27.42
N PRO A 82 -8.01 18.50 27.05
CA PRO A 82 -7.56 18.68 25.68
C PRO A 82 -8.47 17.88 24.71
N LEU A 83 -9.06 18.59 23.75
CA LEU A 83 -9.97 18.00 22.77
C LEU A 83 -9.24 17.16 21.69
N SER A 84 -7.92 17.27 21.63
CA SER A 84 -7.06 16.42 20.84
C SER A 84 -6.00 15.78 21.75
N LEU A 85 -5.94 14.47 21.74
CA LEU A 85 -5.00 13.69 22.54
C LEU A 85 -3.97 13.02 21.63
N GLN A 86 -2.68 13.19 21.98
CA GLN A 86 -1.61 12.46 21.36
C GLN A 86 -1.27 11.24 22.22
N ILE A 87 -1.49 10.05 21.71
CA ILE A 87 -1.21 8.79 22.42
C ILE A 87 0.29 8.48 22.24
N GLY A 88 1.09 8.82 23.27
CA GLY A 88 2.52 8.49 23.31
C GLY A 88 2.75 7.01 23.60
N ARG A 89 3.62 6.35 22.84
CA ARG A 89 3.92 4.90 22.99
C ARG A 89 5.20 4.65 23.77
N LYS A 90 5.22 3.55 24.54
CA LYS A 90 6.48 2.96 25.04
C LYS A 90 7.31 2.47 23.85
N ARG A 91 8.49 3.05 23.66
CA ARG A 91 9.48 2.50 22.72
C ARG A 91 9.94 1.15 23.28
N HIS A 92 9.54 0.04 22.68
CA HIS A 92 10.21 -1.24 22.92
C HIS A 92 11.65 -1.12 22.43
N GLY A 93 12.59 -1.38 23.35
CA GLY A 93 14.02 -1.46 23.25
C GLY A 93 14.69 -1.12 21.94
N ARG A 94 15.47 -0.04 21.96
CA ARG A 94 16.39 0.37 20.89
C ARG A 94 17.33 -0.80 20.56
N ARG A 95 17.24 -1.42 19.39
CA ARG A 95 18.31 -2.27 18.87
C ARG A 95 19.48 -1.36 18.53
N PRO A 96 20.67 -1.56 19.11
CA PRO A 96 21.86 -0.80 18.75
C PRO A 96 22.29 -1.21 17.34
N GLY A 97 22.40 -0.25 16.41
CA GLY A 97 23.02 -0.46 15.10
C GLY A 97 22.21 -0.08 13.86
N MET A 98 20.99 0.41 13.97
CA MET A 98 20.28 0.99 12.82
C MET A 98 20.36 2.52 12.88
N GLY A 99 20.90 3.11 11.78
CA GLY A 99 20.95 4.54 11.58
C GLY A 99 19.59 5.21 11.74
N GLU A 100 19.60 6.50 12.05
CA GLU A 100 18.41 7.36 12.11
C GLU A 100 17.67 7.34 10.75
N HIS A 101 16.92 6.28 10.49
CA HIS A 101 15.77 6.38 9.64
C HIS A 101 14.63 6.85 10.53
N ASP A 102 13.97 7.94 10.12
CA ASP A 102 12.75 8.46 10.69
C ASP A 102 11.87 7.29 11.15
N GLY A 103 11.83 7.09 12.46
CA GLY A 103 10.91 6.11 13.04
C GLY A 103 9.49 6.49 12.66
N PRO A 104 8.56 5.54 12.64
CA PRO A 104 7.19 5.81 12.26
C PRO A 104 6.70 7.05 13.00
N ARG A 105 6.23 8.02 12.21
CA ARG A 105 5.66 9.26 12.71
C ARG A 105 4.72 8.92 13.85
N ARG A 106 4.75 9.71 14.91
CA ARG A 106 3.76 9.65 15.98
C ARG A 106 2.41 9.52 15.32
N ALA A 107 1.63 8.53 15.69
CA ALA A 107 0.23 8.54 15.39
C ALA A 107 -0.34 9.72 16.19
N ASP A 108 -0.38 10.88 15.56
CA ASP A 108 -1.12 12.02 16.03
C ASP A 108 -2.58 11.75 15.66
N ASP A 109 -3.18 10.72 16.27
CA ASP A 109 -4.60 10.44 16.12
C ASP A 109 -5.34 11.32 17.11
N PRO A 110 -5.93 12.45 16.65
CA PRO A 110 -6.71 13.30 17.54
C PRO A 110 -7.98 12.54 17.94
N LEU A 111 -8.20 12.38 19.24
CA LEU A 111 -9.52 12.03 19.73
C LEU A 111 -10.42 13.23 19.50
N ASP A 112 -11.23 13.18 18.45
CA ASP A 112 -12.20 14.24 18.13
C ASP A 112 -13.48 14.03 18.93
N MET A 113 -13.71 14.88 19.90
CA MET A 113 -14.90 14.89 20.74
C MET A 113 -16.03 15.80 20.19
N GLY A 114 -15.85 16.32 18.99
CA GLY A 114 -16.74 17.29 18.36
C GLY A 114 -16.50 18.73 18.81
N GLY A 115 -16.71 19.66 17.88
CA GLY A 115 -16.68 21.08 18.16
C GLY A 115 -18.01 21.60 18.76
N PRO A 116 -18.05 22.85 19.24
CA PRO A 116 -19.28 23.49 19.70
C PRO A 116 -20.35 23.44 18.62
N GLY A 117 -21.48 22.80 18.91
CA GLY A 117 -22.59 22.69 17.97
C GLY A 117 -22.39 21.73 16.79
N ALA A 118 -21.29 20.97 16.75
CA ALA A 118 -21.06 19.97 15.70
C ALA A 118 -22.04 18.79 15.85
N PRO A 119 -22.66 18.31 14.77
CA PRO A 119 -23.47 17.10 14.82
C PRO A 119 -22.55 15.90 15.14
N GLY A 120 -22.90 15.14 16.17
CA GLY A 120 -22.12 13.96 16.60
C GLY A 120 -21.08 14.21 17.71
N GLY A 121 -20.96 15.46 18.23
CA GLY A 121 -20.12 15.76 19.38
C GLY A 121 -20.75 15.37 20.73
N LEU A 122 -19.98 15.60 21.80
CA LEU A 122 -20.48 15.44 23.16
C LEU A 122 -21.60 16.44 23.49
N THR A 123 -22.69 15.93 24.04
CA THR A 123 -23.85 16.73 24.46
C THR A 123 -24.25 16.37 25.89
N ASN A 124 -24.81 17.35 26.62
CA ASN A 124 -25.30 17.17 27.98
C ASN A 124 -26.78 17.51 28.04
N TYR A 125 -27.60 16.48 28.16
CA TYR A 125 -29.05 16.62 28.33
C TYR A 125 -29.52 15.93 29.59
N ASP A 126 -30.72 16.22 30.05
CA ASP A 126 -31.35 15.53 31.17
C ASP A 126 -31.93 14.18 30.73
N SER A 127 -31.00 13.28 30.35
CA SER A 127 -31.28 11.91 29.89
C SER A 127 -30.18 11.00 30.36
N PRO A 128 -30.41 9.65 30.42
CA PRO A 128 -29.35 8.72 30.71
C PRO A 128 -28.19 8.85 29.71
N SER A 129 -26.95 8.80 30.23
CA SER A 129 -25.76 8.87 29.41
C SER A 129 -25.67 7.65 28.49
N ALA A 130 -25.45 7.88 27.22
CA ALA A 130 -25.31 6.83 26.21
C ALA A 130 -24.24 7.22 25.16
N LEU A 131 -23.54 6.24 24.67
CA LEU A 131 -22.68 6.39 23.50
C LEU A 131 -23.55 6.30 22.24
N GLY A 132 -23.57 7.36 21.43
CA GLY A 132 -24.24 7.36 20.14
C GLY A 132 -23.45 6.56 19.11
N THR A 133 -22.45 7.16 18.52
CA THR A 133 -21.56 6.54 17.54
C THR A 133 -20.09 6.84 17.88
N SER A 134 -19.24 5.83 17.74
CA SER A 134 -17.80 6.00 17.79
C SER A 134 -17.24 5.53 16.45
N GLN A 135 -16.45 6.36 15.80
CA GLN A 135 -15.81 6.02 14.53
C GLN A 135 -14.30 5.95 14.74
N VAL A 136 -13.72 4.86 14.31
CA VAL A 136 -12.28 4.60 14.41
C VAL A 136 -11.73 4.47 12.99
N ASP A 137 -10.72 5.28 12.65
CA ASP A 137 -10.05 5.27 11.34
C ASP A 137 -8.84 4.35 11.29
N GLY A 138 -8.37 3.89 12.46
CA GLY A 138 -7.32 2.89 12.57
C GLY A 138 -7.74 1.52 12.04
N THR A 139 -6.77 0.74 11.55
CA THR A 139 -7.00 -0.61 11.03
C THR A 139 -6.10 -1.63 11.72
N PRO A 140 -6.58 -2.87 11.92
CA PRO A 140 -5.76 -3.94 12.47
C PRO A 140 -4.57 -4.24 11.55
N PHE A 141 -3.55 -4.86 12.11
CA PHE A 141 -2.43 -5.38 11.32
C PHE A 141 -2.95 -6.35 10.24
N GLY A 142 -2.48 -6.13 9.00
CA GLY A 142 -2.77 -7.01 7.87
C GLY A 142 -1.50 -7.61 7.29
N SER A 143 -1.48 -8.92 7.08
CA SER A 143 -0.46 -9.58 6.26
C SER A 143 -0.81 -9.45 4.78
N LEU A 144 0.20 -9.54 3.91
CA LEU A 144 -0.02 -9.55 2.47
C LEU A 144 -0.84 -10.77 2.07
N ALA A 145 -2.04 -10.55 1.53
CA ALA A 145 -2.91 -11.61 1.04
C ALA A 145 -2.64 -11.94 -0.43
N SER A 146 -2.56 -10.92 -1.28
CA SER A 146 -2.29 -11.08 -2.70
C SER A 146 -1.69 -9.80 -3.30
N VAL A 147 -1.17 -9.95 -4.52
CA VAL A 147 -0.69 -8.83 -5.33
C VAL A 147 -1.45 -8.88 -6.64
N ASP A 148 -1.91 -7.74 -7.10
CA ASP A 148 -2.59 -7.56 -8.38
C ASP A 148 -1.90 -6.49 -9.20
N VAL A 149 -1.98 -6.64 -10.54
CA VAL A 149 -1.43 -5.66 -11.48
C VAL A 149 -2.57 -5.19 -12.37
N ASP A 150 -2.74 -3.88 -12.47
CA ASP A 150 -3.76 -3.29 -13.33
C ASP A 150 -3.21 -3.00 -14.75
N ASP A 151 -4.11 -2.63 -15.65
CA ASP A 151 -3.78 -2.34 -17.06
C ASP A 151 -2.87 -1.12 -17.23
N ASP A 152 -2.82 -0.23 -16.23
CA ASP A 152 -1.91 0.92 -16.16
C ASP A 152 -0.53 0.54 -15.61
N GLY A 153 -0.34 -0.72 -15.22
CA GLY A 153 0.91 -1.26 -14.69
C GLY A 153 1.12 -1.00 -13.21
N TYR A 154 0.15 -0.52 -12.46
CA TYR A 154 0.29 -0.38 -11.01
C TYR A 154 0.18 -1.75 -10.34
N VAL A 155 1.17 -2.04 -9.52
CA VAL A 155 1.22 -3.22 -8.67
C VAL A 155 0.58 -2.87 -7.33
N THR A 156 -0.57 -3.45 -7.05
CA THR A 156 -1.36 -3.21 -5.85
C THR A 156 -1.25 -4.40 -4.91
N ALA A 157 -0.79 -4.14 -3.69
CA ALA A 157 -0.81 -5.11 -2.60
C ALA A 157 -2.18 -5.07 -1.92
N ILE A 158 -2.76 -6.24 -1.73
CA ILE A 158 -4.02 -6.46 -1.02
C ILE A 158 -3.68 -7.15 0.30
N PHE A 159 -4.10 -6.56 1.43
CA PHE A 159 -3.82 -7.06 2.76
C PHE A 159 -5.02 -7.77 3.36
N THR A 160 -4.79 -8.67 4.31
CA THR A 160 -5.85 -9.45 4.99
C THR A 160 -6.81 -8.60 5.82
N ASN A 161 -6.43 -7.37 6.15
CA ASN A 161 -7.28 -6.38 6.83
C ASN A 161 -8.17 -5.57 5.87
N GLY A 162 -8.20 -5.91 4.57
CA GLY A 162 -8.98 -5.22 3.55
C GLY A 162 -8.31 -3.96 2.97
N LEU A 163 -7.16 -3.55 3.49
CA LEU A 163 -6.42 -2.44 2.91
C LEU A 163 -5.80 -2.82 1.57
N THR A 164 -5.82 -1.88 0.65
CA THR A 164 -5.11 -1.99 -0.63
C THR A 164 -4.11 -0.86 -0.76
N ARG A 165 -2.92 -1.15 -1.26
CA ARG A 165 -1.86 -0.15 -1.44
C ARG A 165 -1.14 -0.36 -2.75
N ARG A 166 -1.06 0.67 -3.58
CA ARG A 166 -0.16 0.70 -4.74
C ARG A 166 1.29 0.78 -4.24
N ILE A 167 2.10 -0.24 -4.55
CA ILE A 167 3.48 -0.36 -4.06
C ILE A 167 4.52 -0.10 -5.14
N TYR A 168 4.22 -0.48 -6.40
CA TYR A 168 5.09 -0.31 -7.55
C TYR A 168 4.29 0.05 -8.80
N GLN A 169 5.00 0.51 -9.82
CA GLN A 169 4.48 0.62 -11.18
C GLN A 169 5.46 -0.04 -12.15
N VAL A 170 4.97 -0.87 -13.04
CA VAL A 170 5.75 -1.48 -14.11
C VAL A 170 5.82 -0.50 -15.28
N PRO A 171 6.98 0.08 -15.58
CA PRO A 171 7.11 1.00 -16.71
C PRO A 171 7.26 0.20 -18.01
N LEU A 172 6.78 0.79 -19.11
CA LEU A 172 7.01 0.29 -20.46
C LEU A 172 8.17 1.04 -21.11
N ALA A 173 9.11 0.28 -21.68
CA ALA A 173 10.20 0.82 -22.46
C ALA A 173 9.72 1.10 -23.89
N THR A 174 9.84 2.35 -24.33
CA THR A 174 9.51 2.77 -25.69
C THR A 174 10.76 3.26 -26.42
N PHE A 175 10.84 2.96 -27.71
CA PHE A 175 11.98 3.28 -28.55
C PHE A 175 11.51 4.02 -29.79
N GLY A 176 12.38 4.83 -30.36
CA GLY A 176 12.09 5.53 -31.62
C GLY A 176 11.98 4.57 -32.81
N ASN A 177 12.74 3.48 -32.79
CA ASN A 177 12.72 2.43 -33.80
C ASN A 177 12.84 1.06 -33.11
N VAL A 178 11.76 0.30 -33.12
CA VAL A 178 11.70 -1.04 -32.50
C VAL A 178 12.53 -2.06 -33.28
N ASP A 179 12.62 -1.91 -34.61
CA ASP A 179 13.38 -2.82 -35.47
C ASP A 179 14.91 -2.71 -35.27
N GLY A 180 15.35 -1.64 -34.60
CA GLY A 180 16.74 -1.46 -34.18
C GLY A 180 17.13 -2.21 -32.91
N LEU A 181 16.21 -2.92 -32.28
CA LEU A 181 16.49 -3.77 -31.12
C LEU A 181 17.13 -5.10 -31.57
N ILE A 182 18.06 -5.60 -30.79
CA ILE A 182 18.73 -6.88 -31.03
C ILE A 182 18.08 -7.95 -30.17
N PRO A 183 17.41 -8.96 -30.77
CA PRO A 183 16.81 -10.06 -30.01
C PRO A 183 17.91 -10.94 -29.41
N GLU A 184 17.69 -11.37 -28.18
CA GLU A 184 18.55 -12.32 -27.46
C GLU A 184 17.73 -13.55 -26.99
N HIS A 185 18.44 -14.58 -26.56
CA HIS A 185 17.83 -15.82 -26.08
C HIS A 185 16.89 -15.54 -24.88
N GLY A 186 15.72 -16.17 -24.86
CA GLY A 186 14.75 -16.04 -23.77
C GLY A 186 13.69 -14.95 -23.97
N GLY A 187 13.51 -14.43 -25.21
CA GLY A 187 12.47 -13.43 -25.51
C GLY A 187 12.82 -12.03 -24.98
N VAL A 188 14.10 -11.75 -24.76
CA VAL A 188 14.59 -10.44 -24.33
C VAL A 188 15.26 -9.70 -25.48
N TYR A 189 15.35 -8.39 -25.36
CA TYR A 189 15.94 -7.52 -26.37
C TYR A 189 17.04 -6.65 -25.75
N ARG A 190 18.12 -6.46 -26.49
CA ARG A 190 19.19 -5.54 -26.15
C ARG A 190 19.08 -4.29 -27.03
N LEU A 191 19.45 -3.16 -26.47
CA LEU A 191 19.49 -1.90 -27.20
C LEU A 191 20.54 -1.96 -28.32
N GLY A 192 20.11 -1.83 -29.57
CA GLY A 192 20.97 -1.73 -30.73
C GLY A 192 21.26 -0.28 -31.11
N PRO A 193 22.32 -0.03 -31.91
CA PRO A 193 22.69 1.35 -32.34
C PRO A 193 21.59 2.07 -33.13
N GLY A 194 20.69 1.33 -33.77
CA GLY A 194 19.57 1.85 -34.55
C GLY A 194 18.26 2.05 -33.81
N ALA A 195 18.17 1.66 -32.54
CA ALA A 195 16.91 1.67 -31.77
C ALA A 195 16.49 3.09 -31.27
N GLY A 196 17.43 4.03 -31.25
CA GLY A 196 17.20 5.36 -30.71
C GLY A 196 17.29 5.40 -29.18
N ALA A 197 16.80 6.49 -28.59
CA ALA A 197 16.83 6.68 -27.14
C ALA A 197 15.74 5.85 -26.45
N LEU A 198 16.09 5.21 -25.34
CA LEU A 198 15.16 4.56 -24.45
C LEU A 198 14.31 5.61 -23.71
N SER A 199 12.99 5.49 -23.77
CA SER A 199 12.05 6.27 -22.96
C SER A 199 11.21 5.32 -22.10
N MET A 200 11.25 5.51 -20.77
CA MET A 200 10.43 4.76 -19.84
C MET A 200 9.13 5.51 -19.59
N ARG A 201 7.99 4.87 -19.81
CA ARG A 201 6.65 5.46 -19.67
C ARG A 201 5.74 4.56 -18.88
N GLY A 202 4.75 5.14 -18.22
CA GLY A 202 3.63 4.36 -17.67
C GLY A 202 2.81 3.74 -18.80
N ALA A 203 2.19 2.61 -18.55
CA ALA A 203 1.25 1.99 -19.48
C ALA A 203 0.09 2.96 -19.80
N GLY A 204 -0.38 2.96 -21.04
CA GLY A 204 -1.43 3.86 -21.51
C GLY A 204 -1.02 5.32 -21.72
N VAL A 205 0.23 5.72 -21.42
CA VAL A 205 0.68 7.11 -21.47
C VAL A 205 1.60 7.34 -22.67
N GLY A 206 1.32 8.41 -23.43
CA GLY A 206 2.23 8.90 -24.47
C GLY A 206 2.47 7.92 -25.62
N GLY A 207 1.50 7.11 -25.97
CA GLY A 207 1.57 6.13 -27.06
C GLY A 207 2.15 4.78 -26.63
N ALA A 208 2.46 4.59 -25.33
CA ALA A 208 2.75 3.26 -24.80
C ALA A 208 1.48 2.40 -24.75
N GLY A 209 1.62 1.11 -24.98
CA GLY A 209 0.53 0.15 -24.84
C GLY A 209 0.06 -0.03 -23.40
N THR A 210 -0.96 -0.83 -23.20
CA THR A 210 -1.45 -1.26 -21.87
C THR A 210 -0.82 -2.58 -21.47
N ILE A 211 -0.87 -2.91 -20.17
CA ILE A 211 -0.39 -4.20 -19.65
C ILE A 211 -1.57 -5.15 -19.52
N ALA A 212 -1.46 -6.33 -20.12
CA ALA A 212 -2.41 -7.41 -19.89
C ALA A 212 -1.95 -8.22 -18.67
N ALA A 213 -2.58 -7.99 -17.54
CA ALA A 213 -2.26 -8.73 -16.31
C ALA A 213 -2.72 -10.19 -16.41
N ARG A 214 -2.04 -11.09 -15.70
CA ARG A 214 -2.38 -12.52 -15.60
C ARG A 214 -2.42 -13.24 -16.95
N ALA A 215 -1.75 -12.71 -17.98
CA ALA A 215 -1.68 -13.28 -19.31
C ALA A 215 -0.23 -13.56 -19.68
N LEU A 216 -0.05 -14.56 -20.53
CA LEU A 216 1.23 -14.84 -21.20
C LEU A 216 1.05 -14.57 -22.69
N GLU A 217 2.03 -13.90 -23.29
CA GLU A 217 2.02 -13.69 -24.74
C GLU A 217 2.15 -15.04 -25.46
N ALA A 218 1.23 -15.27 -26.37
CA ALA A 218 1.30 -16.45 -27.25
C ALA A 218 2.32 -16.21 -28.36
N SER A 219 2.94 -17.28 -28.85
CA SER A 219 3.82 -17.20 -30.03
C SER A 219 3.01 -16.76 -31.26
N THR A 220 3.54 -15.81 -32.00
CA THR A 220 2.99 -15.35 -33.29
C THR A 220 3.52 -16.16 -34.48
N VAL A 221 4.40 -17.15 -34.22
CA VAL A 221 5.00 -17.98 -35.27
C VAL A 221 3.97 -18.98 -35.81
N ASP A 222 3.68 -18.91 -37.12
CA ASP A 222 2.88 -19.90 -37.81
C ASP A 222 3.77 -21.08 -38.21
N LEU A 223 3.58 -22.21 -37.53
CA LEU A 223 4.33 -23.43 -37.79
C LEU A 223 4.15 -23.96 -39.22
N ALA A 224 2.99 -23.74 -39.83
CA ALA A 224 2.73 -24.22 -41.20
C ALA A 224 3.56 -23.41 -42.21
N GLU A 225 3.69 -22.10 -42.01
CA GLU A 225 4.56 -21.23 -42.80
C GLU A 225 6.02 -21.61 -42.66
N GLU A 226 6.48 -21.79 -41.42
CA GLU A 226 7.87 -22.19 -41.14
C GLU A 226 8.23 -23.56 -41.73
N PHE A 227 7.33 -24.54 -41.64
CA PHE A 227 7.50 -25.84 -42.32
C PHE A 227 7.56 -25.68 -43.84
N SER A 228 6.73 -24.83 -44.41
CA SER A 228 6.73 -24.57 -45.89
C SER A 228 8.08 -23.95 -46.30
N ASN A 229 8.59 -22.99 -45.55
CA ASN A 229 9.87 -22.35 -45.77
C ASN A 229 11.04 -23.36 -45.60
N LEU A 230 10.94 -24.27 -44.65
CA LEU A 230 11.92 -25.31 -44.42
C LEU A 230 11.96 -26.31 -45.62
N ILE A 231 10.79 -26.73 -46.13
CA ILE A 231 10.68 -27.61 -47.28
C ILE A 231 11.27 -26.91 -48.52
N MET A 232 10.93 -25.63 -48.71
CA MET A 232 11.47 -24.84 -49.82
C MET A 232 12.99 -24.75 -49.77
N THR A 233 13.55 -24.47 -48.62
CA THR A 233 15.00 -24.36 -48.35
C THR A 233 15.67 -25.74 -48.59
N GLN A 234 15.06 -26.83 -48.13
CA GLN A 234 15.58 -28.18 -48.33
C GLN A 234 15.61 -28.55 -49.83
N ARG A 235 14.56 -28.21 -50.59
CA ARG A 235 14.49 -28.43 -52.04
C ARG A 235 15.53 -27.59 -52.79
N ALA A 236 15.74 -26.34 -52.37
CA ALA A 236 16.76 -25.46 -52.97
C ALA A 236 18.17 -26.01 -52.70
N TYR A 237 18.43 -26.50 -51.50
CA TYR A 237 19.70 -27.13 -51.15
C TYR A 237 19.92 -28.40 -51.97
N SER A 238 18.92 -29.28 -52.07
CA SER A 238 19.01 -30.50 -52.88
C SER A 238 19.23 -30.21 -54.36
N ALA A 239 18.57 -29.19 -54.92
CA ALA A 239 18.76 -28.74 -56.30
C ALA A 239 20.18 -28.23 -56.53
N SER A 240 20.71 -27.39 -55.62
CA SER A 240 22.08 -26.87 -55.69
C SER A 240 23.11 -28.00 -55.59
N SER A 241 22.93 -28.98 -54.71
CA SER A 241 23.77 -30.17 -54.62
C SER A 241 23.80 -31.00 -55.89
N LYS A 242 22.61 -31.12 -56.56
CA LYS A 242 22.50 -31.86 -57.80
C LYS A 242 23.19 -31.15 -58.95
N ILE A 243 23.20 -29.81 -58.99
CA ILE A 243 23.96 -29.02 -59.98
C ILE A 243 25.46 -29.28 -59.85
N ILE A 244 25.96 -29.32 -58.60
CA ILE A 244 27.39 -29.60 -58.33
C ILE A 244 27.74 -31.03 -58.80
N THR A 245 26.94 -32.04 -58.41
CA THR A 245 27.21 -33.43 -58.86
C THR A 245 27.17 -33.57 -60.37
N THR A 246 26.23 -32.94 -61.04
CA THR A 246 26.13 -32.93 -62.51
C THR A 246 27.36 -32.23 -63.14
N ALA A 247 27.83 -31.14 -62.57
CA ALA A 247 29.06 -30.47 -63.03
C ALA A 247 30.29 -31.35 -62.88
N ASP A 248 30.42 -32.06 -61.76
CA ASP A 248 31.50 -33.03 -61.54
C ASP A 248 31.43 -34.19 -62.52
N GLU A 249 30.26 -34.76 -62.79
CA GLU A 249 30.06 -35.82 -63.79
C GLU A 249 30.43 -35.31 -65.21
N MET A 250 30.09 -34.09 -65.58
CA MET A 250 30.45 -33.47 -66.85
C MET A 250 31.98 -33.25 -66.97
N LEU A 251 32.63 -32.85 -65.89
CA LEU A 251 34.08 -32.68 -65.85
C LEU A 251 34.77 -34.04 -65.99
N ASP A 252 34.29 -35.09 -65.35
CA ASP A 252 34.82 -36.41 -65.45
C ASP A 252 34.68 -36.95 -66.90
N GLU A 253 33.57 -36.72 -67.56
CA GLU A 253 33.37 -37.16 -68.98
C GLU A 253 34.29 -36.38 -69.93
N LEU A 254 34.49 -35.09 -69.69
CA LEU A 254 35.46 -34.28 -70.47
C LEU A 254 36.88 -34.77 -70.31
N ILE A 255 37.31 -35.24 -69.11
CA ILE A 255 38.61 -35.80 -68.86
C ILE A 255 38.77 -37.14 -69.57
N ARG A 256 37.71 -37.94 -69.65
CA ARG A 256 37.73 -39.22 -70.39
C ARG A 256 37.84 -39.07 -71.90
N LEU A 257 37.21 -37.97 -72.47
CA LEU A 257 37.29 -37.70 -73.91
C LEU A 257 38.65 -37.17 -74.35
N LYS A 258 39.51 -36.73 -73.44
CA LYS A 258 40.89 -36.24 -73.72
C LYS A 258 41.90 -37.38 -73.77
N ARG A 259 41.51 -38.58 -73.48
CA ARG A 259 42.40 -39.79 -73.65
C ARG A 259 42.07 -40.48 -74.95
#